data_e05b306d128c3ea4a657926c7b2d1e18
#
_entry.id   e05b306d128c3ea4a657926c7b2d1e18
#
_cell.length_a   1.000
_cell.length_b   1.000
_cell.length_c   1.000
_cell.angle_alpha   90.00
_cell.angle_beta   90.00
_cell.angle_gamma   90.00
#
_symmetry.space_group_name_H-M   'P 1'
#
loop_
_entity.id
_entity.type
_entity.pdbx_description
1 polymer ?
#
loop_
_entity_poly.entity_id
_entity_poly.type
_entity_poly.pdbx_seq_one_letter_code
_entity_poly.pdbx_strand_id
1 'polypeptide(L)'
;MNKDYIYLDHAAATPMDPLVIEAMLPYFSEKFFNPSSPYAPAIFTKREYQDAKARLARCLGVMADELIMTAGATESVNLAFNAANGVSLISAIEHDSVINSAKARSEVKLIPPMKNG
;
A
#
# COMPACT_ATOMS: atom_id res chain seq x y z
N MET A 1 5.19 -2.60 -25.42
CA MET A 1 3.71 -2.48 -25.51
C MET A 1 3.32 -2.46 -26.99
N ASN A 2 2.31 -3.25 -27.34
CA ASN A 2 1.75 -3.20 -28.68
C ASN A 2 1.16 -1.79 -28.92
N LYS A 3 1.53 -1.11 -30.00
CA LYS A 3 1.17 0.31 -30.24
C LYS A 3 -0.26 0.50 -30.76
N ASP A 4 -1.07 -0.56 -30.82
CA ASP A 4 -2.33 -0.58 -31.53
C ASP A 4 -3.57 -0.27 -30.66
N TYR A 5 -3.38 0.09 -29.39
CA TYR A 5 -4.48 0.48 -28.52
C TYR A 5 -4.11 1.68 -27.63
N ILE A 6 -5.12 2.47 -27.30
CA ILE A 6 -5.02 3.57 -26.33
C ILE A 6 -5.57 3.05 -25.00
N TYR A 7 -4.69 2.95 -23.99
CA TYR A 7 -5.07 2.50 -22.66
C TYR A 7 -5.56 3.69 -21.82
N LEU A 8 -6.82 3.64 -21.39
CA LEU A 8 -7.48 4.71 -20.63
C LEU A 8 -7.97 4.27 -19.25
N ASP A 9 -7.69 3.04 -18.83
CA ASP A 9 -8.18 2.47 -17.57
C ASP A 9 -7.09 2.50 -16.46
N HIS A 10 -6.47 3.64 -16.28
CA HIS A 10 -5.44 3.83 -15.24
C HIS A 10 -5.98 3.74 -13.80
N ALA A 11 -7.29 3.79 -13.61
CA ALA A 11 -7.93 3.55 -12.32
C ALA A 11 -7.86 2.08 -11.90
N ALA A 12 -7.87 1.15 -12.87
CA ALA A 12 -7.74 -0.28 -12.60
C ALA A 12 -6.29 -0.71 -12.40
N ALA A 13 -5.39 -0.28 -13.31
CA ALA A 13 -3.96 -0.61 -13.24
C ALA A 13 -3.13 0.38 -14.06
N THR A 14 -1.89 0.59 -13.66
CA THR A 14 -0.90 1.38 -14.41
C THR A 14 0.36 0.55 -14.66
N PRO A 15 1.04 0.76 -15.81
CA PRO A 15 2.36 0.17 -16.01
C PRO A 15 3.34 0.71 -14.96
N MET A 16 4.26 -0.15 -14.51
CA MET A 16 5.32 0.29 -13.63
C MET A 16 6.31 1.17 -14.39
N ASP A 17 6.75 2.26 -13.76
CA ASP A 17 7.80 3.12 -14.32
C ASP A 17 9.09 2.31 -14.55
N PRO A 18 9.74 2.43 -15.73
CA PRO A 18 10.98 1.71 -16.02
C PRO A 18 12.10 1.93 -14.99
N LEU A 19 12.23 3.13 -14.42
CA LEU A 19 13.23 3.41 -13.38
C LEU A 19 12.91 2.67 -12.06
N VAL A 20 11.62 2.47 -11.76
CA VAL A 20 11.20 1.67 -10.60
C VAL A 20 11.53 0.19 -10.84
N ILE A 21 11.26 -0.34 -12.04
CA ILE A 21 11.62 -1.72 -12.40
C ILE A 21 13.14 -1.91 -12.24
N GLU A 22 13.94 -1.02 -12.80
CA GLU A 22 15.40 -1.08 -12.69
C GLU A 22 15.87 -1.08 -11.23
N ALA A 23 15.33 -0.20 -10.41
CA ALA A 23 15.64 -0.13 -8.98
C ALA A 23 15.24 -1.39 -8.20
N MET A 24 14.23 -2.12 -8.64
CA MET A 24 13.76 -3.35 -7.99
C MET A 24 14.58 -4.59 -8.38
N LEU A 25 15.11 -4.65 -9.60
CA LEU A 25 15.78 -5.85 -10.15
C LEU A 25 16.82 -6.48 -9.23
N PRO A 26 17.73 -5.73 -8.56
CA PRO A 26 18.74 -6.33 -7.68
C PRO A 26 18.14 -7.13 -6.51
N TYR A 27 16.93 -6.77 -6.05
CA TYR A 27 16.29 -7.43 -4.90
C TYR A 27 15.66 -8.80 -5.25
N PHE A 28 15.54 -9.12 -6.54
CA PHE A 28 15.06 -10.45 -6.97
C PHE A 28 16.17 -11.51 -7.02
N SER A 29 17.44 -11.13 -7.11
CA SER A 29 18.54 -12.08 -7.30
C SER A 29 19.79 -11.78 -6.49
N GLU A 30 20.25 -10.54 -6.40
CA GLU A 30 21.52 -10.18 -5.76
C GLU A 30 21.33 -9.81 -4.27
N LYS A 31 20.29 -9.04 -3.96
CA LYS A 31 19.98 -8.51 -2.63
C LYS A 31 18.75 -9.19 -2.01
N PHE A 32 18.50 -10.44 -2.33
CA PHE A 32 17.32 -11.23 -1.92
C PHE A 32 17.27 -11.58 -0.44
N PHE A 33 18.25 -11.17 0.34
CA PHE A 33 18.42 -11.57 1.72
C PHE A 33 17.30 -11.09 2.62
N ASN A 34 16.83 -11.98 3.51
CA ASN A 34 15.82 -11.63 4.49
C ASN A 34 16.36 -10.58 5.48
N PRO A 35 15.77 -9.37 5.54
CA PRO A 35 16.26 -8.30 6.41
C PRO A 35 16.15 -8.60 7.92
N SER A 36 15.45 -9.66 8.30
CA SER A 36 15.37 -10.11 9.70
C SER A 36 16.50 -11.06 10.12
N SER A 37 17.31 -11.51 9.18
CA SER A 37 18.43 -12.42 9.46
C SER A 37 19.64 -11.69 10.05
N PRO A 38 20.47 -12.35 10.90
CA PRO A 38 21.55 -11.70 11.65
C PRO A 38 22.89 -11.60 10.91
N TYR A 39 23.01 -12.11 9.68
CA TYR A 39 24.27 -12.11 8.94
C TYR A 39 24.46 -10.86 8.07
N ALA A 40 25.70 -10.54 7.71
CA ALA A 40 26.09 -9.28 7.10
C ALA A 40 25.27 -8.87 5.84
N PRO A 41 25.05 -9.70 4.80
CA PRO A 41 24.23 -9.31 3.66
C PRO A 41 22.80 -8.92 4.02
N ALA A 42 22.17 -9.63 4.97
CA ALA A 42 20.82 -9.32 5.45
C ALA A 42 20.78 -7.98 6.21
N ILE A 43 21.82 -7.67 6.98
CA ILE A 43 21.93 -6.38 7.67
C ILE A 43 22.04 -5.23 6.67
N PHE A 44 22.76 -5.39 5.55
CA PHE A 44 22.80 -4.39 4.49
C PHE A 44 21.43 -4.20 3.84
N THR A 45 20.74 -5.27 3.49
CA THR A 45 19.38 -5.21 2.93
C THR A 45 18.41 -4.52 3.90
N LYS A 46 18.52 -4.80 5.21
CA LYS A 46 17.74 -4.11 6.23
C LYS A 46 17.97 -2.61 6.27
N ARG A 47 19.22 -2.17 6.15
CA ARG A 47 19.55 -0.73 6.13
C ARG A 47 18.95 -0.06 4.89
N GLU A 48 19.12 -0.66 3.70
CA GLU A 48 18.52 -0.14 2.46
C GLU A 48 16.99 -0.04 2.57
N TYR A 49 16.33 -1.04 3.15
CA TYR A 49 14.89 -1.02 3.43
C TYR A 49 14.51 0.13 4.37
N GLN A 50 15.26 0.31 5.48
CA GLN A 50 14.99 1.38 6.45
C GLN A 50 15.19 2.77 5.82
N ASP A 51 16.22 2.95 4.99
CA ASP A 51 16.47 4.20 4.28
C ASP A 51 15.36 4.50 3.25
N ALA A 52 14.89 3.49 2.52
CA ALA A 52 13.77 3.63 1.60
C ALA A 52 12.48 4.01 2.34
N LYS A 53 12.18 3.34 3.46
CA LYS A 53 11.05 3.65 4.33
C LYS A 53 11.12 5.08 4.87
N ALA A 54 12.29 5.52 5.31
CA ALA A 54 12.50 6.88 5.81
C ALA A 54 12.32 7.95 4.70
N ARG A 55 12.75 7.66 3.46
CA ARG A 55 12.46 8.54 2.32
C ARG A 55 10.98 8.66 2.04
N LEU A 56 10.26 7.53 2.02
CA LEU A 56 8.82 7.51 1.82
C LEU A 56 8.08 8.30 2.91
N ALA A 57 8.45 8.10 4.17
CA ALA A 57 7.88 8.83 5.31
C ALA A 57 8.03 10.34 5.15
N ARG A 58 9.21 10.82 4.73
CA ARG A 58 9.43 12.25 4.46
C ARG A 58 8.52 12.78 3.34
N CYS A 59 8.28 12.00 2.28
CA CYS A 59 7.35 12.40 1.21
C CYS A 59 5.91 12.54 1.72
N LEU A 60 5.53 11.76 2.73
CA LEU A 60 4.20 11.80 3.34
C LEU A 60 4.10 12.78 4.53
N GLY A 61 5.20 13.39 4.95
CA GLY A 61 5.23 14.31 6.10
C GLY A 61 5.06 13.62 7.46
N VAL A 62 5.43 12.34 7.55
CA VAL A 62 5.33 11.51 8.77
C VAL A 62 6.68 10.94 9.18
N MET A 63 6.76 10.34 10.38
CA MET A 63 7.96 9.63 10.84
C MET A 63 7.98 8.19 10.28
N ALA A 64 9.17 7.61 10.16
CA ALA A 64 9.32 6.27 9.58
C ALA A 64 8.66 5.16 10.42
N ASP A 65 8.56 5.31 11.73
CA ASP A 65 7.90 4.38 12.64
C ASP A 65 6.36 4.46 12.57
N GLU A 66 5.81 5.58 12.08
CA GLU A 66 4.38 5.73 11.81
C GLU A 66 3.93 5.04 10.52
N LEU A 67 4.87 4.60 9.66
CA LEU A 67 4.55 3.86 8.43
C LEU A 67 4.50 2.36 8.69
N ILE A 68 3.41 1.74 8.31
CA ILE A 68 3.25 0.29 8.25
C ILE A 68 3.27 -0.14 6.78
N MET A 69 4.25 -0.96 6.40
CA MET A 69 4.33 -1.53 5.06
C MET A 69 3.44 -2.77 4.98
N THR A 70 2.59 -2.83 3.97
CA THR A 70 1.62 -3.91 3.75
C THR A 70 1.77 -4.48 2.34
N ALA A 71 1.19 -5.66 2.09
CA ALA A 71 1.18 -6.26 0.76
C ALA A 71 0.21 -5.56 -0.21
N GLY A 72 -0.68 -4.70 0.28
CA GLY A 72 -1.60 -3.94 -0.55
C GLY A 72 -2.71 -3.25 0.23
N ALA A 73 -3.54 -2.47 -0.49
CA ALA A 73 -4.59 -1.65 0.11
C ALA A 73 -5.60 -2.45 0.95
N THR A 74 -5.96 -3.66 0.54
CA THR A 74 -6.89 -4.53 1.30
C THR A 74 -6.34 -4.86 2.69
N GLU A 75 -5.06 -5.16 2.81
CA GLU A 75 -4.42 -5.40 4.12
C GLU A 75 -4.40 -4.13 4.96
N SER A 76 -4.01 -2.99 4.37
CA SER A 76 -3.98 -1.70 5.06
C SER A 76 -5.35 -1.31 5.61
N VAL A 77 -6.40 -1.47 4.82
CA VAL A 77 -7.78 -1.19 5.22
C VAL A 77 -8.20 -2.12 6.36
N ASN A 78 -7.90 -3.42 6.27
CA ASN A 78 -8.19 -4.37 7.35
C ASN A 78 -7.46 -4.03 8.65
N LEU A 79 -6.20 -3.61 8.59
CA LEU A 79 -5.45 -3.17 9.76
C LEU A 79 -6.08 -1.92 10.38
N ALA A 80 -6.48 -0.94 9.57
CA ALA A 80 -7.14 0.28 10.05
C ALA A 80 -8.45 -0.03 10.80
N PHE A 81 -9.33 -0.87 10.22
CA PHE A 81 -10.57 -1.26 10.89
C PHE A 81 -10.35 -2.15 12.12
N ASN A 82 -9.27 -2.94 12.16
CA ASN A 82 -8.91 -3.71 13.36
C ASN A 82 -8.45 -2.81 14.52
N ALA A 83 -7.82 -1.69 14.23
CA ALA A 83 -7.37 -0.73 15.23
C ALA A 83 -8.47 0.24 15.67
N ALA A 84 -9.52 0.41 14.88
CA ALA A 84 -10.64 1.29 15.18
C ALA A 84 -11.65 0.61 16.12
N ASN A 85 -12.24 1.41 17.00
CA ASN A 85 -13.34 0.99 17.88
C ASN A 85 -14.58 1.83 17.60
N GLY A 86 -15.77 1.22 17.74
CA GLY A 86 -17.05 1.91 17.60
C GLY A 86 -17.66 1.83 16.21
N VAL A 87 -18.44 2.83 15.83
CA VAL A 87 -19.18 2.90 14.56
C VAL A 87 -18.29 3.42 13.45
N SER A 88 -18.25 2.70 12.34
CA SER A 88 -17.52 3.14 11.13
C SER A 88 -18.43 3.91 10.20
N LEU A 89 -18.05 5.14 9.85
CA LEU A 89 -18.71 5.95 8.83
C LEU A 89 -17.91 5.81 7.52
N ILE A 90 -18.50 5.25 6.48
CA ILE A 90 -17.85 5.06 5.19
C ILE A 90 -18.73 5.55 4.05
N SER A 91 -18.16 5.96 2.94
CA SER A 91 -18.92 6.30 1.75
C SER A 91 -19.64 5.08 1.19
N ALA A 92 -20.86 5.29 0.65
CA ALA A 92 -21.61 4.21 -0.01
C ALA A 92 -21.02 3.79 -1.37
N ILE A 93 -20.06 4.54 -1.90
CA ILE A 93 -19.37 4.27 -3.18
C ILE A 93 -17.92 3.82 -2.99
N GLU A 94 -17.57 3.35 -1.80
CA GLU A 94 -16.24 2.81 -1.53
C GLU A 94 -15.97 1.50 -2.28
N HIS A 95 -14.71 1.19 -2.45
CA HIS A 95 -14.29 -0.10 -2.98
C HIS A 95 -14.72 -1.24 -2.04
N ASP A 96 -15.02 -2.41 -2.61
CA ASP A 96 -15.49 -3.60 -1.86
C ASP A 96 -14.57 -3.98 -0.69
N SER A 97 -13.26 -3.81 -0.82
CA SER A 97 -12.32 -4.06 0.28
C SER A 97 -12.56 -3.20 1.51
N VAL A 98 -13.02 -1.95 1.33
CA VAL A 98 -13.38 -1.04 2.44
C VAL A 98 -14.70 -1.47 3.05
N ILE A 99 -15.74 -1.64 2.21
CA ILE A 99 -17.09 -1.99 2.67
C ILE A 99 -17.08 -3.32 3.42
N ASN A 100 -16.45 -4.35 2.86
CA ASN A 100 -16.44 -5.68 3.46
C ASN A 100 -15.58 -5.73 4.73
N SER A 101 -14.45 -5.03 4.77
CA SER A 101 -13.62 -4.96 5.97
C SER A 101 -14.32 -4.24 7.13
N ALA A 102 -15.00 -3.12 6.83
CA ALA A 102 -15.78 -2.39 7.82
C ALA A 102 -16.91 -3.25 8.39
N LYS A 103 -17.74 -3.86 7.53
CA LYS A 103 -18.88 -4.73 7.93
C LYS A 103 -18.44 -5.93 8.76
N ALA A 104 -17.26 -6.46 8.54
CA ALA A 104 -16.75 -7.61 9.29
C ALA A 104 -16.34 -7.28 10.73
N ARG A 105 -16.15 -6.00 11.07
CA ARG A 105 -15.46 -5.59 12.31
C ARG A 105 -16.18 -4.54 13.15
N SER A 106 -17.15 -3.83 12.58
CA SER A 106 -17.84 -2.73 13.27
C SER A 106 -19.28 -2.56 12.78
N GLU A 107 -20.09 -1.85 13.56
CA GLU A 107 -21.31 -1.28 13.04
C GLU A 107 -20.97 -0.24 11.97
N VAL A 108 -21.59 -0.35 10.79
CA VAL A 108 -21.31 0.49 9.63
C VAL A 108 -22.48 1.41 9.33
N LYS A 109 -22.21 2.71 9.20
CA LYS A 109 -23.13 3.69 8.64
C LYS A 109 -22.60 4.17 7.29
N LEU A 110 -23.41 3.99 6.25
CA LEU A 110 -23.08 4.44 4.91
C LEU A 110 -23.46 5.90 4.72
N ILE A 111 -22.54 6.69 4.21
CA ILE A 111 -22.76 8.08 3.82
C ILE A 111 -23.09 8.06 2.31
N PRO A 112 -24.32 8.39 1.91
CA PRO A 112 -24.68 8.42 0.49
C PRO A 112 -23.96 9.56 -0.22
N PRO A 113 -23.60 9.38 -1.50
CA PRO A 113 -23.05 10.48 -2.30
C PRO A 113 -24.12 11.54 -2.55
N MET A 114 -23.71 12.79 -2.70
CA MET A 114 -24.60 13.85 -3.16
C MET A 114 -24.91 13.68 -4.65
N LYS A 115 -25.95 14.41 -5.16
CA LYS A 115 -26.37 14.35 -6.58
C LYS A 115 -25.24 14.70 -7.57
N ASN A 116 -24.22 15.41 -7.13
CA ASN A 116 -23.11 15.87 -7.96
C ASN A 116 -21.77 15.15 -7.61
N GLY A 117 -21.78 14.05 -6.87
CA GLY A 117 -20.60 13.31 -6.43
C GLY A 117 -20.18 13.64 -5.01
#